data_b5d31376ee8fa0f1320ff02faa743095
#
_entry.id   b5d31376ee8fa0f1320ff02faa743095
#
_cell.length_a   1.000
_cell.length_b   1.000
_cell.length_c   1.000
_cell.angle_alpha   90.00
_cell.angle_beta   90.00
_cell.angle_gamma   90.00
#
_symmetry.space_group_name_H-M   'P 1'
#
loop_
_entity.id
_entity.type
_entity.pdbx_description
1 polymer ?
#
loop_
_entity_poly.entity_id
_entity_poly.type
_entity_poly.pdbx_seq_one_letter_code
_entity_poly.pdbx_strand_id
1 'polypeptide(L)'
;MCAAFRATDEPFTGAASHDYSARMRRVSSTVCRALMALSLAACSRSPTYDLRGQIVAVDPARQELTIKHEDITGFMPGMTMAFKVKDASMMAGKTVGDLVTAKLVIEESQGFLTKVTVTGHAALTEPPPAPPAADVLMPGSPVADVRLIDQDGAPRQVSGWRGQAVAVTFIYTRCPMPDFCPLLDRQFAAVQQEVAGTPALANRVHLVSVTMDPAYDKPPVLLEHARRVGARPELWTFATGEPADLERFGAQFGLSVLPPDPSSPGIVHNLRTAIIDPAGKLSTVLTGNEWRPADLIKELRRAIEGH
;
A
#
# COMPACT_ATOMS: atom_id res chain seq x y z
N MET A 1 -44.72 35.42 31.25
CA MET A 1 -44.50 36.29 32.44
C MET A 1 -43.13 36.93 32.26
N CYS A 2 -43.15 38.24 31.99
CA CYS A 2 -41.97 39.10 31.82
C CYS A 2 -41.34 39.38 33.18
N ALA A 3 -40.00 39.51 33.20
CA ALA A 3 -39.33 40.41 34.10
C ALA A 3 -38.01 40.89 33.46
N ALA A 4 -38.06 42.14 33.02
CA ALA A 4 -36.91 42.94 32.63
C ALA A 4 -36.24 43.48 33.91
N PHE A 5 -34.91 43.57 33.91
CA PHE A 5 -34.20 44.42 34.88
C PHE A 5 -33.36 45.46 34.15
N ARG A 6 -33.55 46.69 34.55
CA ARG A 6 -33.06 47.95 34.00
C ARG A 6 -31.63 48.22 34.42
N ALA A 7 -30.92 48.91 33.57
CA ALA A 7 -29.65 49.58 33.79
C ALA A 7 -29.76 50.71 34.79
N THR A 8 -28.71 50.97 35.56
CA THR A 8 -28.45 52.24 36.20
C THR A 8 -27.02 52.68 35.88
N ASP A 9 -26.90 53.77 35.15
CA ASP A 9 -25.70 54.63 35.00
C ASP A 9 -25.33 55.28 36.31
N GLU A 10 -24.07 55.26 36.64
CA GLU A 10 -23.44 56.34 37.40
C GLU A 10 -21.98 56.52 37.02
N PRO A 11 -21.45 57.74 36.86
CA PRO A 11 -20.09 58.00 36.38
C PRO A 11 -19.13 58.16 37.56
N PHE A 12 -17.94 57.48 37.46
CA PHE A 12 -16.86 57.84 38.40
C PHE A 12 -15.67 58.41 37.61
N THR A 13 -15.54 59.76 37.83
CA THR A 13 -14.40 60.58 37.41
C THR A 13 -13.20 60.29 38.34
N GLY A 14 -12.05 60.02 37.81
CA GLY A 14 -10.81 59.89 38.59
C GLY A 14 -9.60 59.76 37.69
N ALA A 15 -9.00 60.89 37.34
CA ALA A 15 -7.76 60.94 36.57
C ALA A 15 -6.53 60.42 37.38
N ALA A 16 -5.80 59.54 36.82
CA ALA A 16 -4.38 59.40 37.12
C ALA A 16 -3.67 58.85 35.87
N SER A 17 -3.10 59.76 35.11
CA SER A 17 -2.16 59.50 34.04
C SER A 17 -0.87 58.95 34.60
N HIS A 18 -0.58 57.67 34.35
CA HIS A 18 0.80 57.17 34.41
C HIS A 18 1.19 56.64 33.06
N ASP A 19 2.10 57.37 32.50
CA ASP A 19 2.84 57.17 31.27
C ASP A 19 3.58 55.83 31.29
N TYR A 20 3.02 54.82 30.62
CA TYR A 20 3.63 53.47 30.42
C TYR A 20 3.92 53.18 28.97
N SER A 21 3.95 54.21 28.12
CA SER A 21 4.07 54.02 26.66
C SER A 21 5.46 54.28 26.08
N ALA A 22 6.57 54.15 26.84
CA ALA A 22 7.89 54.50 26.31
C ALA A 22 8.98 53.43 26.48
N ARG A 23 8.70 52.18 26.85
CA ARG A 23 9.78 51.15 26.95
C ARG A 23 9.54 49.83 26.22
N MET A 24 8.57 49.73 25.36
CA MET A 24 8.39 48.54 24.51
C MET A 24 8.60 48.89 23.02
N ARG A 25 9.65 49.61 22.76
CA ARG A 25 10.13 49.81 21.37
C ARG A 25 11.55 49.30 21.25
N ARG A 26 11.72 48.39 20.30
CA ARG A 26 12.96 47.82 19.81
C ARG A 26 13.41 46.50 20.47
N VAL A 27 12.49 45.52 20.54
CA VAL A 27 12.96 44.14 20.29
C VAL A 27 13.09 44.07 18.77
N SER A 28 14.30 44.13 18.36
CA SER A 28 14.75 44.32 16.97
C SER A 28 14.07 43.30 16.06
N SER A 29 13.43 43.76 14.99
CA SER A 29 12.92 42.95 13.86
C SER A 29 13.98 42.03 13.25
N THR A 30 15.26 42.24 13.60
CA THR A 30 16.41 41.42 13.24
C THR A 30 16.44 40.06 13.95
N VAL A 31 16.00 39.99 15.23
CA VAL A 31 15.97 38.72 16.01
C VAL A 31 14.83 37.82 15.54
N CYS A 32 13.66 38.40 15.22
CA CYS A 32 12.55 37.63 14.62
C CYS A 32 12.87 37.11 13.22
N ARG A 33 13.58 37.88 12.39
CA ARG A 33 14.03 37.44 11.08
C ARG A 33 15.14 36.37 11.16
N ALA A 34 16.02 36.41 12.15
CA ALA A 34 17.03 35.40 12.38
C ALA A 34 16.45 34.08 12.91
N LEU A 35 15.43 34.12 13.77
CA LEU A 35 14.70 32.93 14.23
C LEU A 35 13.82 32.29 13.14
N MET A 36 13.26 33.08 12.22
CA MET A 36 12.47 32.59 11.09
C MET A 36 13.36 32.03 9.97
N ALA A 37 14.60 32.43 9.86
CA ALA A 37 15.58 31.90 8.89
C ALA A 37 16.22 30.57 9.36
N LEU A 38 16.20 30.28 10.67
CA LEU A 38 16.78 29.04 11.21
C LEU A 38 15.82 27.82 11.13
N SER A 39 14.54 28.04 10.87
CA SER A 39 13.53 26.97 10.78
C SER A 39 13.39 26.34 9.39
N LEU A 40 14.12 26.80 8.37
CA LEU A 40 14.07 26.29 6.99
C LEU A 40 15.19 25.33 6.60
N ALA A 41 16.07 24.97 7.53
CA ALA A 41 17.17 24.04 7.26
C ALA A 41 16.98 22.64 7.88
N ALA A 42 15.74 22.22 8.13
CA ALA A 42 15.46 20.81 8.33
C ALA A 42 15.47 20.11 6.94
N CYS A 43 16.65 19.93 6.35
CA CYS A 43 16.82 18.94 5.29
C CYS A 43 16.43 17.59 5.86
N SER A 44 15.22 17.14 5.61
CA SER A 44 14.80 15.75 5.85
C SER A 44 15.68 14.87 4.96
N ARG A 45 16.74 14.30 5.54
CA ARG A 45 17.52 13.28 4.82
C ARG A 45 16.62 12.10 4.58
N SER A 46 16.43 11.75 3.31
CA SER A 46 15.75 10.52 2.93
C SER A 46 16.42 9.32 3.60
N PRO A 47 15.67 8.41 4.23
CA PRO A 47 16.23 7.19 4.79
C PRO A 47 17.03 6.43 3.74
N THR A 48 18.24 6.00 4.13
CA THR A 48 19.14 5.28 3.23
C THR A 48 19.57 3.98 3.89
N TYR A 49 19.50 2.89 3.15
CA TYR A 49 19.78 1.54 3.63
C TYR A 49 20.86 0.88 2.76
N ASP A 50 21.62 -0.01 3.37
CA ASP A 50 22.55 -0.90 2.65
C ASP A 50 21.80 -2.15 2.19
N LEU A 51 21.94 -2.46 0.89
CA LEU A 51 21.38 -3.64 0.26
C LEU A 51 22.51 -4.53 -0.24
N ARG A 52 22.39 -5.84 -0.02
CA ARG A 52 23.23 -6.88 -0.65
C ARG A 52 22.29 -7.89 -1.30
N GLY A 53 22.69 -8.41 -2.45
CA GLY A 53 21.88 -9.42 -3.12
C GLY A 53 22.45 -9.85 -4.47
N GLN A 54 21.62 -10.59 -5.21
CA GLN A 54 21.94 -11.09 -6.53
C GLN A 54 20.92 -10.57 -7.55
N ILE A 55 21.39 -10.05 -8.69
CA ILE A 55 20.53 -9.63 -9.79
C ILE A 55 19.90 -10.86 -10.44
N VAL A 56 18.58 -10.91 -10.48
CA VAL A 56 17.82 -12.00 -11.10
C VAL A 56 17.12 -11.57 -12.40
N ALA A 57 16.91 -10.25 -12.61
CA ALA A 57 16.48 -9.71 -13.89
C ALA A 57 16.97 -8.26 -14.04
N VAL A 58 17.12 -7.84 -15.30
CA VAL A 58 17.48 -6.46 -15.70
C VAL A 58 16.42 -5.98 -16.68
N ASP A 59 15.72 -4.91 -16.38
CA ASP A 59 14.72 -4.27 -17.26
C ASP A 59 15.13 -2.83 -17.59
N PRO A 60 15.85 -2.61 -18.71
CA PRO A 60 16.28 -1.28 -19.12
C PRO A 60 15.11 -0.34 -19.47
N ALA A 61 14.01 -0.89 -19.99
CA ALA A 61 12.86 -0.09 -20.41
C ALA A 61 12.15 0.55 -19.20
N ARG A 62 12.15 -0.12 -18.06
CA ARG A 62 11.56 0.35 -16.80
C ARG A 62 12.57 1.00 -15.86
N GLN A 63 13.86 0.95 -16.20
CA GLN A 63 14.97 1.33 -15.34
C GLN A 63 14.94 0.58 -14.00
N GLU A 64 14.76 -0.76 -14.06
CA GLU A 64 14.61 -1.62 -12.89
C GLU A 64 15.62 -2.77 -12.88
N LEU A 65 16.14 -3.06 -11.69
CA LEU A 65 16.89 -4.25 -11.37
C LEU A 65 16.07 -5.13 -10.42
N THR A 66 15.73 -6.33 -10.83
CA THR A 66 15.16 -7.31 -9.90
C THR A 66 16.30 -7.96 -9.14
N ILE A 67 16.30 -7.82 -7.81
CA ILE A 67 17.36 -8.32 -6.95
C ILE A 67 16.78 -9.26 -5.90
N LYS A 68 17.34 -10.46 -5.80
CA LYS A 68 17.18 -11.32 -4.64
C LYS A 68 18.15 -10.79 -3.57
N HIS A 69 17.64 -10.04 -2.61
CA HIS A 69 18.47 -9.38 -1.58
C HIS A 69 18.36 -10.08 -0.23
N GLU A 70 19.42 -9.94 0.56
CA GLU A 70 19.46 -10.30 1.97
C GLU A 70 18.63 -9.32 2.82
N ASP A 71 18.51 -9.58 4.13
CA ASP A 71 17.85 -8.65 5.05
C ASP A 71 18.46 -7.24 4.93
N ILE A 72 17.61 -6.26 4.68
CA ILE A 72 17.98 -4.85 4.75
C ILE A 72 17.73 -4.39 6.19
N THR A 73 18.80 -4.36 6.98
CA THR A 73 18.74 -4.11 8.42
C THR A 73 17.93 -2.85 8.75
N GLY A 74 16.92 -3.01 9.60
CA GLY A 74 16.05 -1.91 10.05
C GLY A 74 15.01 -1.47 9.02
N PHE A 75 14.87 -2.18 7.90
CA PHE A 75 13.91 -1.83 6.86
C PHE A 75 13.03 -3.00 6.41
N MET A 76 13.63 -4.06 5.83
CA MET A 76 12.87 -5.20 5.34
C MET A 76 13.68 -6.49 5.37
N PRO A 77 13.00 -7.65 5.48
CA PRO A 77 13.64 -8.96 5.35
C PRO A 77 14.10 -9.22 3.92
N GLY A 78 15.00 -10.20 3.76
CA GLY A 78 15.48 -10.66 2.45
C GLY A 78 14.35 -11.20 1.58
N MET A 79 14.30 -10.74 0.31
CA MET A 79 13.32 -11.19 -0.68
C MET A 79 13.79 -10.89 -2.09
N THR A 80 12.99 -11.31 -3.08
CA THR A 80 13.24 -10.96 -4.48
C THR A 80 12.25 -9.90 -4.92
N MET A 81 12.74 -8.72 -5.33
CA MET A 81 11.88 -7.66 -5.81
C MET A 81 12.58 -6.75 -6.83
N ALA A 82 11.78 -6.01 -7.60
CA ALA A 82 12.27 -5.01 -8.53
C ALA A 82 12.56 -3.70 -7.79
N PHE A 83 13.71 -3.10 -8.07
CA PHE A 83 14.13 -1.79 -7.59
C PHE A 83 14.36 -0.85 -8.75
N LYS A 84 13.79 0.33 -8.71
CA LYS A 84 14.14 1.40 -9.65
C LYS A 84 15.55 1.90 -9.40
N VAL A 85 16.29 2.17 -10.46
CA VAL A 85 17.59 2.85 -10.36
C VAL A 85 17.41 4.35 -10.54
N LYS A 86 18.12 5.15 -9.73
CA LYS A 86 18.04 6.62 -9.82
C LYS A 86 18.59 7.14 -11.14
N ASP A 87 19.53 6.42 -11.74
CA ASP A 87 20.18 6.76 -13.01
C ASP A 87 20.34 5.49 -13.85
N ALA A 88 19.89 5.54 -15.09
CA ALA A 88 19.96 4.42 -16.03
C ALA A 88 21.40 3.92 -16.26
N SER A 89 22.41 4.78 -16.14
CA SER A 89 23.82 4.40 -16.24
C SER A 89 24.25 3.36 -15.20
N MET A 90 23.54 3.27 -14.06
CA MET A 90 23.79 2.25 -13.02
C MET A 90 23.50 0.85 -13.50
N MET A 91 22.76 0.67 -14.57
CA MET A 91 22.44 -0.63 -15.16
C MET A 91 23.52 -1.10 -16.14
N ALA A 92 24.35 -0.19 -16.63
CA ALA A 92 25.39 -0.50 -17.61
C ALA A 92 26.33 -1.59 -17.10
N GLY A 93 26.54 -2.63 -17.93
CA GLY A 93 27.42 -3.76 -17.63
C GLY A 93 26.96 -4.69 -16.51
N LYS A 94 25.70 -4.56 -16.04
CA LYS A 94 25.12 -5.47 -15.07
C LYS A 94 24.32 -6.57 -15.75
N THR A 95 24.49 -7.78 -15.25
CA THR A 95 23.89 -8.98 -15.83
C THR A 95 23.20 -9.81 -14.76
N VAL A 96 22.29 -10.67 -15.21
CA VAL A 96 21.67 -11.70 -14.37
C VAL A 96 22.74 -12.60 -13.78
N GLY A 97 22.69 -12.85 -12.48
CA GLY A 97 23.69 -13.61 -11.73
C GLY A 97 24.71 -12.74 -10.99
N ASP A 98 24.81 -11.44 -11.28
CA ASP A 98 25.73 -10.56 -10.56
C ASP A 98 25.37 -10.43 -9.08
N LEU A 99 26.36 -10.65 -8.21
CA LEU A 99 26.26 -10.33 -6.79
C LEU A 99 26.56 -8.84 -6.63
N VAL A 100 25.68 -8.14 -5.93
CA VAL A 100 25.76 -6.68 -5.81
C VAL A 100 25.63 -6.18 -4.38
N THR A 101 26.27 -5.06 -4.12
CA THR A 101 25.94 -4.16 -3.01
C THR A 101 25.35 -2.88 -3.57
N ALA A 102 24.32 -2.36 -2.91
CA ALA A 102 23.66 -1.13 -3.34
C ALA A 102 23.27 -0.24 -2.16
N LYS A 103 23.00 1.04 -2.44
CA LYS A 103 22.34 1.97 -1.52
C LYS A 103 20.90 2.15 -1.97
N LEU A 104 19.97 1.80 -1.08
CA LEU A 104 18.53 2.02 -1.26
C LEU A 104 18.13 3.31 -0.55
N VAL A 105 17.60 4.27 -1.26
CA VAL A 105 17.08 5.54 -0.74
C VAL A 105 15.58 5.56 -0.88
N ILE A 106 14.87 5.92 0.20
CA ILE A 106 13.41 6.05 0.17
C ILE A 106 13.06 7.53 0.02
N GLU A 107 12.42 7.89 -1.11
CA GLU A 107 11.94 9.25 -1.41
C GLU A 107 10.43 9.20 -1.67
N GLU A 108 9.65 10.02 -1.00
CA GLU A 108 8.19 10.15 -1.22
C GLU A 108 7.42 8.81 -1.29
N SER A 109 7.87 7.80 -0.53
CA SER A 109 7.33 6.43 -0.53
C SER A 109 7.76 5.55 -1.70
N GLN A 110 8.78 5.92 -2.46
CA GLN A 110 9.41 5.07 -3.47
C GLN A 110 10.86 4.75 -3.09
N GLY A 111 11.27 3.51 -3.37
CA GLY A 111 12.63 3.05 -3.18
C GLY A 111 13.46 3.15 -4.46
N PHE A 112 14.59 3.85 -4.40
CA PHE A 112 15.53 3.96 -5.52
C PHE A 112 16.92 3.46 -5.15
N LEU A 113 17.53 2.69 -6.04
CA LEU A 113 18.95 2.40 -5.93
C LEU A 113 19.77 3.61 -6.43
N THR A 114 20.65 4.12 -5.57
CA THR A 114 21.48 5.29 -5.88
C THR A 114 22.94 4.93 -6.11
N LYS A 115 23.34 3.70 -5.75
CA LYS A 115 24.65 3.14 -6.01
C LYS A 115 24.52 1.62 -6.12
N VAL A 116 24.97 1.03 -7.22
CA VAL A 116 25.00 -0.42 -7.43
C VAL A 116 26.41 -0.83 -7.83
N THR A 117 27.04 -1.66 -7.03
CA THR A 117 28.41 -2.15 -7.25
C THR A 117 28.39 -3.67 -7.36
N VAL A 118 28.91 -4.22 -8.46
CA VAL A 118 29.10 -5.67 -8.61
C VAL A 118 30.26 -6.10 -7.72
N THR A 119 30.02 -7.13 -6.91
CA THR A 119 31.01 -7.71 -5.98
C THR A 119 31.43 -9.12 -6.39
N GLY A 120 30.73 -9.73 -7.32
CA GLY A 120 30.99 -11.08 -7.84
C GLY A 120 29.93 -11.50 -8.82
N HIS A 121 29.98 -12.76 -9.22
CA HIS A 121 28.96 -13.41 -10.06
C HIS A 121 28.74 -14.83 -9.57
N ALA A 122 27.49 -15.25 -9.47
CA ALA A 122 27.12 -16.63 -9.15
C ALA A 122 25.97 -17.09 -10.06
N ALA A 123 25.94 -18.36 -10.39
CA ALA A 123 24.78 -18.92 -11.09
C ALA A 123 23.52 -18.72 -10.26
N LEU A 124 22.41 -18.38 -10.91
CA LEU A 124 21.12 -18.35 -10.22
C LEU A 124 20.81 -19.79 -9.74
N THR A 125 20.53 -19.92 -8.46
CA THR A 125 19.87 -21.12 -7.97
C THR A 125 18.48 -21.10 -8.58
N GLU A 126 18.15 -22.11 -9.39
CA GLU A 126 16.85 -22.22 -10.03
C GLU A 126 15.76 -22.10 -8.93
N PRO A 127 14.79 -21.18 -9.05
CA PRO A 127 13.72 -21.14 -8.08
C PRO A 127 13.01 -22.50 -8.11
N PRO A 128 12.50 -22.99 -6.97
CA PRO A 128 11.69 -24.19 -6.98
C PRO A 128 10.58 -24.04 -8.03
N PRO A 129 10.24 -25.10 -8.76
CA PRO A 129 9.23 -25.03 -9.81
C PRO A 129 7.98 -24.38 -9.26
N ALA A 130 7.44 -23.41 -9.99
CA ALA A 130 6.17 -22.78 -9.64
C ALA A 130 5.13 -23.89 -9.42
N PRO A 131 4.25 -23.79 -8.41
CA PRO A 131 3.17 -24.75 -8.23
C PRO A 131 2.44 -24.94 -9.57
N PRO A 132 2.02 -26.15 -9.89
CA PRO A 132 1.43 -26.47 -11.19
C PRO A 132 0.30 -25.49 -11.49
N ALA A 133 0.31 -24.91 -12.70
CA ALA A 133 -0.69 -23.95 -13.19
C ALA A 133 -2.12 -24.52 -13.30
N ALA A 134 -2.33 -25.74 -12.79
CA ALA A 134 -3.57 -26.51 -12.91
C ALA A 134 -4.80 -25.83 -12.28
N ASP A 135 -4.58 -24.90 -11.34
CA ASP A 135 -5.67 -24.25 -10.59
C ASP A 135 -5.96 -22.81 -11.00
N VAL A 136 -5.19 -22.25 -11.94
CA VAL A 136 -5.38 -20.86 -12.38
C VAL A 136 -6.58 -20.78 -13.30
N LEU A 137 -7.58 -20.00 -12.89
CA LEU A 137 -8.79 -19.80 -13.66
C LEU A 137 -8.54 -18.96 -14.92
N MET A 138 -9.20 -19.35 -15.99
CA MET A 138 -9.32 -18.53 -17.19
C MET A 138 -10.51 -17.55 -17.06
N PRO A 139 -10.45 -16.37 -17.69
CA PRO A 139 -11.62 -15.47 -17.76
C PRO A 139 -12.88 -16.22 -18.20
N GLY A 140 -14.00 -15.95 -17.53
CA GLY A 140 -15.27 -16.64 -17.71
C GLY A 140 -15.48 -17.88 -16.84
N SER A 141 -14.44 -18.39 -16.18
CA SER A 141 -14.55 -19.53 -15.26
C SER A 141 -15.21 -19.13 -13.94
N PRO A 142 -16.04 -19.98 -13.34
CA PRO A 142 -16.63 -19.73 -12.04
C PRO A 142 -15.53 -19.73 -10.96
N VAL A 143 -15.56 -18.71 -10.09
CA VAL A 143 -14.68 -18.64 -8.92
C VAL A 143 -15.25 -19.57 -7.84
N ALA A 144 -14.41 -20.48 -7.35
CA ALA A 144 -14.80 -21.37 -6.28
C ALA A 144 -14.93 -20.61 -4.95
N ASP A 145 -15.99 -20.91 -4.22
CA ASP A 145 -16.19 -20.37 -2.88
C ASP A 145 -15.14 -20.90 -1.89
N VAL A 146 -14.72 -20.00 -1.01
CA VAL A 146 -13.89 -20.33 0.15
C VAL A 146 -14.48 -19.66 1.39
N ARG A 147 -14.16 -20.22 2.56
CA ARG A 147 -14.55 -19.62 3.83
C ARG A 147 -13.57 -18.52 4.20
N LEU A 148 -14.09 -17.31 4.28
CA LEU A 148 -13.37 -16.14 4.75
C LEU A 148 -13.99 -15.68 6.08
N ILE A 149 -13.22 -14.92 6.84
CA ILE A 149 -13.65 -14.23 8.06
C ILE A 149 -13.29 -12.76 7.86
N ASP A 150 -14.28 -11.88 7.95
CA ASP A 150 -14.03 -10.45 7.77
C ASP A 150 -13.38 -9.79 8.99
N GLN A 151 -13.06 -8.51 8.87
CA GLN A 151 -12.45 -7.71 9.94
C GLN A 151 -13.33 -7.59 11.21
N ASP A 152 -14.62 -7.84 11.11
CA ASP A 152 -15.55 -7.83 12.24
C ASP A 152 -15.74 -9.23 12.86
N GLY A 153 -15.05 -10.24 12.31
CA GLY A 153 -15.12 -11.64 12.74
C GLY A 153 -16.31 -12.41 12.17
N ALA A 154 -17.04 -11.82 11.22
CA ALA A 154 -18.19 -12.49 10.59
C ALA A 154 -17.73 -13.41 9.44
N PRO A 155 -18.37 -14.58 9.26
CA PRO A 155 -18.09 -15.47 8.14
C PRO A 155 -18.53 -14.82 6.82
N ARG A 156 -17.68 -14.95 5.79
CA ARG A 156 -17.92 -14.47 4.44
C ARG A 156 -17.61 -15.55 3.39
N GLN A 157 -18.25 -15.41 2.26
CA GLN A 157 -17.98 -16.21 1.06
C GLN A 157 -18.08 -15.30 -0.16
N VAL A 158 -17.36 -15.64 -1.23
CA VAL A 158 -17.39 -14.86 -2.48
C VAL A 158 -18.80 -14.80 -3.06
N SER A 159 -19.55 -15.91 -2.96
CA SER A 159 -20.97 -15.98 -3.38
C SER A 159 -21.88 -14.98 -2.64
N GLY A 160 -21.49 -14.49 -1.48
CA GLY A 160 -22.23 -13.47 -0.72
C GLY A 160 -22.25 -12.10 -1.40
N TRP A 161 -21.34 -11.86 -2.34
CA TRP A 161 -21.27 -10.61 -3.14
C TRP A 161 -21.85 -10.79 -4.56
N ARG A 162 -22.57 -11.89 -4.86
CA ARG A 162 -23.24 -12.04 -6.17
C ARG A 162 -24.19 -10.88 -6.43
N GLY A 163 -24.26 -10.46 -7.69
CA GLY A 163 -24.95 -9.25 -8.11
C GLY A 163 -24.07 -8.01 -8.11
N GLN A 164 -22.88 -8.09 -7.52
CA GLN A 164 -21.86 -7.04 -7.56
C GLN A 164 -20.61 -7.50 -8.34
N ALA A 165 -19.93 -6.60 -9.00
CA ALA A 165 -18.57 -6.83 -9.45
C ALA A 165 -17.63 -6.70 -8.25
N VAL A 166 -16.75 -7.66 -8.06
CA VAL A 166 -15.85 -7.72 -6.88
C VAL A 166 -14.42 -7.60 -7.34
N ALA A 167 -13.70 -6.64 -6.76
CA ALA A 167 -12.24 -6.59 -6.89
C ALA A 167 -11.59 -7.22 -5.66
N VAL A 168 -10.79 -8.25 -5.87
CA VAL A 168 -10.06 -8.95 -4.81
C VAL A 168 -8.57 -8.70 -4.97
N THR A 169 -7.92 -8.20 -3.93
CA THR A 169 -6.46 -8.10 -3.86
C THR A 169 -5.92 -8.84 -2.65
N PHE A 170 -4.62 -9.14 -2.67
CA PHE A 170 -3.95 -9.88 -1.61
C PHE A 170 -2.89 -9.01 -0.96
N ILE A 171 -2.95 -8.92 0.37
CA ILE A 171 -2.08 -8.06 1.18
C ILE A 171 -1.59 -8.79 2.43
N TYR A 172 -0.70 -8.17 3.18
CA TYR A 172 -0.50 -8.42 4.61
C TYR A 172 -0.18 -7.10 5.33
N THR A 173 -0.73 -6.93 6.55
CA THR A 173 -0.78 -5.61 7.22
C THR A 173 0.58 -5.07 7.64
N ARG A 174 1.57 -5.96 7.82
CA ARG A 174 2.97 -5.60 8.18
C ARG A 174 3.91 -5.54 6.99
N CYS A 175 3.38 -5.40 5.77
CA CYS A 175 4.23 -5.24 4.59
C CYS A 175 5.07 -3.95 4.72
N PRO A 176 6.42 -4.07 4.75
CA PRO A 176 7.28 -2.90 4.95
C PRO A 176 7.50 -2.10 3.66
N MET A 177 6.98 -2.59 2.54
CA MET A 177 7.25 -2.06 1.20
C MET A 177 6.20 -1.03 0.80
N PRO A 178 6.55 0.28 0.73
CA PRO A 178 5.59 1.35 0.42
C PRO A 178 4.91 1.19 -0.93
N ASP A 179 5.59 0.56 -1.90
CA ASP A 179 5.12 0.37 -3.28
C ASP A 179 4.36 -0.94 -3.51
N PHE A 180 4.08 -1.70 -2.45
CA PHE A 180 3.34 -2.98 -2.51
C PHE A 180 2.00 -2.86 -1.79
N CYS A 181 1.80 -3.56 -0.67
CA CYS A 181 0.52 -3.53 0.02
C CYS A 181 0.05 -2.10 0.39
N PRO A 182 0.91 -1.18 0.90
CA PRO A 182 0.48 0.19 1.15
C PRO A 182 0.06 0.96 -0.13
N LEU A 183 0.67 0.65 -1.29
CA LEU A 183 0.22 1.22 -2.56
C LEU A 183 -1.13 0.65 -2.98
N LEU A 184 -1.33 -0.68 -2.88
CA LEU A 184 -2.63 -1.32 -3.16
C LEU A 184 -3.73 -0.75 -2.27
N ASP A 185 -3.47 -0.50 -0.99
CA ASP A 185 -4.41 0.15 -0.07
C ASP A 185 -4.79 1.55 -0.54
N ARG A 186 -3.81 2.38 -0.96
CA ARG A 186 -4.08 3.71 -1.52
C ARG A 186 -4.89 3.66 -2.81
N GLN A 187 -4.58 2.70 -3.69
CA GLN A 187 -5.32 2.52 -4.94
C GLN A 187 -6.76 2.09 -4.67
N PHE A 188 -6.99 1.15 -3.75
CA PHE A 188 -8.33 0.70 -3.35
C PHE A 188 -9.12 1.82 -2.66
N ALA A 189 -8.47 2.64 -1.82
CA ALA A 189 -9.10 3.81 -1.22
C ALA A 189 -9.57 4.82 -2.29
N ALA A 190 -8.77 5.07 -3.33
CA ALA A 190 -9.15 5.93 -4.44
C ALA A 190 -10.31 5.33 -5.26
N VAL A 191 -10.28 4.03 -5.54
CA VAL A 191 -11.39 3.31 -6.21
C VAL A 191 -12.66 3.39 -5.35
N GLN A 192 -12.57 3.17 -4.04
CA GLN A 192 -13.70 3.31 -3.13
C GLN A 192 -14.35 4.70 -3.21
N GLN A 193 -13.54 5.76 -3.25
CA GLN A 193 -14.05 7.14 -3.37
C GLN A 193 -14.80 7.35 -4.69
N GLU A 194 -14.27 6.85 -5.82
CA GLU A 194 -14.90 6.96 -7.13
C GLU A 194 -16.21 6.15 -7.19
N VAL A 195 -16.20 4.92 -6.68
CA VAL A 195 -17.40 4.06 -6.61
C VAL A 195 -18.49 4.75 -5.78
N ALA A 196 -18.14 5.28 -4.61
CA ALA A 196 -19.10 5.97 -3.74
C ALA A 196 -19.69 7.25 -4.37
N GLY A 197 -18.88 7.95 -5.18
CA GLY A 197 -19.30 9.17 -5.89
C GLY A 197 -20.02 8.92 -7.21
N THR A 198 -20.10 7.67 -7.68
CA THR A 198 -20.68 7.33 -8.99
C THR A 198 -21.96 6.49 -8.83
N PRO A 199 -23.16 7.07 -9.03
CA PRO A 199 -24.44 6.34 -8.82
C PRO A 199 -24.54 5.02 -9.62
N ALA A 200 -23.97 4.98 -10.82
CA ALA A 200 -23.96 3.78 -11.68
C ALA A 200 -23.10 2.63 -11.12
N LEU A 201 -22.19 2.90 -10.19
CA LEU A 201 -21.32 1.92 -9.54
C LEU A 201 -21.72 1.65 -8.08
N ALA A 202 -22.39 2.59 -7.45
CA ALA A 202 -22.89 2.46 -6.08
C ALA A 202 -23.74 1.20 -5.96
N ASN A 203 -23.49 0.39 -4.93
CA ASN A 203 -24.15 -0.91 -4.68
C ASN A 203 -23.90 -2.00 -5.75
N ARG A 204 -23.09 -1.73 -6.78
CA ARG A 204 -22.74 -2.70 -7.84
C ARG A 204 -21.30 -3.16 -7.80
N VAL A 205 -20.51 -2.59 -6.91
CA VAL A 205 -19.09 -2.90 -6.73
C VAL A 205 -18.81 -3.21 -5.26
N HIS A 206 -17.97 -4.20 -5.02
CA HIS A 206 -17.39 -4.49 -3.70
C HIS A 206 -15.90 -4.72 -3.80
N LEU A 207 -15.14 -4.24 -2.83
CA LEU A 207 -13.68 -4.39 -2.74
C LEU A 207 -13.35 -5.37 -1.62
N VAL A 208 -12.39 -6.25 -1.85
CA VAL A 208 -11.96 -7.24 -0.86
C VAL A 208 -10.44 -7.28 -0.81
N SER A 209 -9.87 -7.03 0.36
CA SER A 209 -8.46 -7.26 0.64
C SER A 209 -8.30 -8.52 1.49
N VAL A 210 -7.68 -9.55 0.94
CA VAL A 210 -7.48 -10.85 1.59
C VAL A 210 -6.06 -10.93 2.12
N THR A 211 -5.89 -11.32 3.38
CA THR A 211 -4.55 -11.46 3.94
C THR A 211 -3.83 -12.72 3.46
N MET A 212 -2.52 -12.60 3.30
CA MET A 212 -1.59 -13.73 3.09
C MET A 212 -0.86 -14.12 4.40
N ASP A 213 -1.11 -13.40 5.50
CA ASP A 213 -0.50 -13.64 6.81
C ASP A 213 -1.56 -13.93 7.89
N PRO A 214 -2.37 -14.98 7.72
CA PRO A 214 -3.48 -15.24 8.65
C PRO A 214 -3.02 -15.58 10.08
N ALA A 215 -1.75 -15.89 10.27
CA ALA A 215 -1.19 -16.09 11.60
C ALA A 215 -1.16 -14.78 12.40
N TYR A 216 -0.82 -13.68 11.75
CA TYR A 216 -0.76 -12.34 12.36
C TYR A 216 -2.05 -11.54 12.11
N ASP A 217 -2.54 -11.48 10.89
CA ASP A 217 -3.67 -10.68 10.47
C ASP A 217 -5.01 -11.28 10.90
N LYS A 218 -5.24 -11.30 12.22
CA LYS A 218 -6.51 -11.68 12.82
C LYS A 218 -7.55 -10.57 12.65
N PRO A 219 -8.87 -10.85 12.78
CA PRO A 219 -9.90 -9.85 12.61
C PRO A 219 -9.65 -8.52 13.31
N PRO A 220 -9.22 -8.44 14.59
CA PRO A 220 -8.93 -7.16 15.24
C PRO A 220 -7.78 -6.37 14.56
N VAL A 221 -6.76 -7.06 14.04
CA VAL A 221 -5.64 -6.43 13.31
C VAL A 221 -6.14 -5.87 11.98
N LEU A 222 -6.94 -6.65 11.25
CA LEU A 222 -7.56 -6.22 9.99
C LEU A 222 -8.52 -5.05 10.20
N LEU A 223 -9.30 -5.04 11.29
CA LEU A 223 -10.20 -3.93 11.62
C LEU A 223 -9.43 -2.63 11.87
N GLU A 224 -8.33 -2.70 12.60
CA GLU A 224 -7.46 -1.55 12.84
C GLU A 224 -6.80 -1.06 11.54
N HIS A 225 -6.35 -1.99 10.69
CA HIS A 225 -5.81 -1.67 9.38
C HIS A 225 -6.86 -1.00 8.48
N ALA A 226 -8.07 -1.57 8.40
CA ALA A 226 -9.19 -1.03 7.63
C ALA A 226 -9.52 0.42 8.04
N ARG A 227 -9.55 0.69 9.35
CA ARG A 227 -9.76 2.05 9.87
C ARG A 227 -8.64 3.01 9.46
N ARG A 228 -7.39 2.56 9.52
CA ARG A 228 -6.22 3.37 9.17
C ARG A 228 -6.21 3.79 7.71
N VAL A 229 -6.64 2.89 6.80
CA VAL A 229 -6.70 3.17 5.35
C VAL A 229 -8.02 3.82 4.93
N GLY A 230 -8.95 4.06 5.86
CA GLY A 230 -10.23 4.71 5.60
C GLY A 230 -11.22 3.81 4.83
N ALA A 231 -11.16 2.50 5.04
CA ALA A 231 -12.09 1.57 4.42
C ALA A 231 -13.51 1.75 4.98
N ARG A 232 -14.49 1.77 4.08
CA ARG A 232 -15.92 1.81 4.38
C ARG A 232 -16.46 0.39 4.32
N PRO A 233 -16.95 -0.20 5.43
CA PRO A 233 -17.32 -1.62 5.51
C PRO A 233 -18.37 -2.05 4.48
N GLU A 234 -19.24 -1.13 4.07
CA GLU A 234 -20.25 -1.38 3.05
C GLU A 234 -19.67 -1.53 1.63
N LEU A 235 -18.45 -1.05 1.38
CA LEU A 235 -17.79 -1.09 0.07
C LEU A 235 -16.50 -1.89 0.06
N TRP A 236 -15.82 -2.00 1.21
CA TRP A 236 -14.50 -2.60 1.26
C TRP A 236 -14.33 -3.49 2.49
N THR A 237 -14.18 -4.79 2.27
CA THR A 237 -13.96 -5.82 3.28
C THR A 237 -12.50 -6.22 3.34
N PHE A 238 -11.96 -6.33 4.53
CA PHE A 238 -10.68 -7.00 4.80
C PHE A 238 -10.98 -8.40 5.35
N ALA A 239 -10.34 -9.42 4.80
CA ALA A 239 -10.66 -10.80 5.13
C ALA A 239 -9.41 -11.63 5.45
N THR A 240 -9.58 -12.54 6.38
CA THR A 240 -8.67 -13.62 6.76
C THR A 240 -9.39 -14.97 6.66
N GLY A 241 -8.74 -16.05 7.04
CA GLY A 241 -9.35 -17.39 7.03
C GLY A 241 -8.34 -18.46 7.42
N GLU A 242 -8.71 -19.71 7.22
CA GLU A 242 -7.79 -20.83 7.37
C GLU A 242 -6.72 -20.78 6.28
N PRO A 243 -5.42 -21.00 6.60
CA PRO A 243 -4.33 -20.89 5.64
C PRO A 243 -4.56 -21.65 4.33
N ALA A 244 -5.04 -22.89 4.41
CA ALA A 244 -5.31 -23.72 3.23
C ALA A 244 -6.47 -23.17 2.36
N ASP A 245 -7.45 -22.49 2.95
CA ASP A 245 -8.54 -21.85 2.21
C ASP A 245 -8.04 -20.61 1.48
N LEU A 246 -7.20 -19.80 2.14
CA LEU A 246 -6.60 -18.60 1.56
C LEU A 246 -5.64 -18.94 0.42
N GLU A 247 -4.81 -19.98 0.59
CA GLU A 247 -3.91 -20.48 -0.44
C GLU A 247 -4.69 -20.94 -1.69
N ARG A 248 -5.70 -21.80 -1.51
CA ARG A 248 -6.56 -22.26 -2.61
C ARG A 248 -7.28 -21.09 -3.30
N PHE A 249 -7.71 -20.10 -2.51
CA PHE A 249 -8.37 -18.93 -3.07
C PHE A 249 -7.43 -18.09 -3.93
N GLY A 250 -6.23 -17.81 -3.42
CA GLY A 250 -5.21 -17.07 -4.16
C GLY A 250 -4.74 -17.79 -5.42
N ALA A 251 -4.57 -19.11 -5.34
CA ALA A 251 -4.12 -19.94 -6.46
C ALA A 251 -5.04 -19.82 -7.68
N GLN A 252 -6.36 -19.67 -7.50
CA GLN A 252 -7.31 -19.46 -8.58
C GLN A 252 -6.97 -18.24 -9.45
N PHE A 253 -6.30 -17.25 -8.90
CA PHE A 253 -5.91 -16.00 -9.58
C PHE A 253 -4.42 -15.98 -9.93
N GLY A 254 -3.73 -17.10 -9.78
CA GLY A 254 -2.29 -17.21 -10.02
C GLY A 254 -1.45 -16.48 -8.96
N LEU A 255 -1.99 -16.30 -7.74
CA LEU A 255 -1.19 -15.87 -6.60
C LEU A 255 -0.22 -17.00 -6.25
N SER A 256 1.05 -16.67 -6.17
CA SER A 256 2.12 -17.55 -5.71
C SER A 256 2.72 -16.94 -4.45
N VAL A 257 2.65 -17.68 -3.36
CA VAL A 257 3.28 -17.33 -2.09
C VAL A 257 4.34 -18.38 -1.83
N LEU A 258 5.59 -17.97 -1.73
CA LEU A 258 6.67 -18.91 -1.43
C LEU A 258 6.64 -19.28 0.06
N PRO A 259 7.03 -20.52 0.40
CA PRO A 259 7.18 -20.92 1.79
C PRO A 259 8.10 -19.95 2.53
N PRO A 260 7.84 -19.68 3.82
CA PRO A 260 8.72 -18.85 4.63
C PRO A 260 10.15 -19.41 4.60
N ASP A 261 11.09 -18.60 4.20
CA ASP A 261 12.51 -18.91 4.36
C ASP A 261 12.89 -18.54 5.79
N PRO A 262 13.43 -19.48 6.61
CA PRO A 262 13.88 -19.18 7.97
C PRO A 262 14.94 -18.08 8.02
N SER A 263 15.68 -17.87 6.91
CA SER A 263 16.66 -16.79 6.77
C SER A 263 16.05 -15.47 6.26
N SER A 264 14.77 -15.47 5.89
CA SER A 264 14.06 -14.31 5.33
C SER A 264 12.65 -14.25 5.92
N PRO A 265 12.42 -13.47 6.98
CA PRO A 265 11.12 -13.41 7.68
C PRO A 265 9.99 -12.74 6.89
N GLY A 266 10.22 -12.34 5.64
CA GLY A 266 9.22 -11.74 4.75
C GLY A 266 8.40 -12.76 3.97
N ILE A 267 7.19 -12.38 3.59
CA ILE A 267 6.34 -13.15 2.68
C ILE A 267 6.72 -12.79 1.24
N VAL A 268 7.32 -13.74 0.53
CA VAL A 268 7.64 -13.56 -0.89
C VAL A 268 6.45 -14.03 -1.71
N HIS A 269 5.88 -13.12 -2.49
CA HIS A 269 4.69 -13.39 -3.31
C HIS A 269 4.68 -12.49 -4.56
N ASN A 270 3.88 -12.89 -5.55
CA ASN A 270 3.54 -12.01 -6.66
C ASN A 270 2.30 -11.17 -6.31
N LEU A 271 2.05 -10.10 -7.07
CA LEU A 271 0.87 -9.25 -6.87
C LEU A 271 -0.23 -9.62 -7.86
N ARG A 272 -1.44 -9.81 -7.34
CA ARG A 272 -2.65 -10.13 -8.11
C ARG A 272 -3.82 -9.30 -7.60
N THR A 273 -4.58 -8.72 -8.54
CA THR A 273 -5.87 -8.10 -8.25
C THR A 273 -6.88 -8.69 -9.23
N ALA A 274 -7.75 -9.57 -8.74
CA ALA A 274 -8.77 -10.25 -9.53
C ALA A 274 -10.06 -9.44 -9.58
N ILE A 275 -10.71 -9.42 -10.74
CA ILE A 275 -12.03 -8.85 -10.93
C ILE A 275 -12.99 -9.99 -11.22
N ILE A 276 -14.03 -10.13 -10.38
CA ILE A 276 -15.09 -11.15 -10.45
C ILE A 276 -16.36 -10.44 -10.87
N ASP A 277 -17.06 -10.98 -11.85
CA ASP A 277 -18.31 -10.44 -12.35
C ASP A 277 -19.51 -10.67 -11.40
N PRO A 278 -20.66 -10.02 -11.60
CA PRO A 278 -21.85 -10.22 -10.77
C PRO A 278 -22.39 -11.66 -10.76
N ALA A 279 -22.06 -12.49 -11.76
CA ALA A 279 -22.41 -13.89 -11.80
C ALA A 279 -21.45 -14.78 -11.01
N GLY A 280 -20.35 -14.21 -10.45
CA GLY A 280 -19.32 -14.91 -9.69
C GLY A 280 -18.30 -15.62 -10.57
N LYS A 281 -18.10 -15.14 -11.79
CA LYS A 281 -17.06 -15.63 -12.71
C LYS A 281 -15.88 -14.68 -12.73
N LEU A 282 -14.69 -15.22 -12.94
CA LEU A 282 -13.50 -14.39 -13.15
C LEU A 282 -13.65 -13.57 -14.44
N SER A 283 -13.60 -12.25 -14.34
CA SER A 283 -13.57 -11.35 -15.48
C SER A 283 -12.14 -11.17 -15.99
N THR A 284 -11.22 -10.74 -15.12
CA THR A 284 -9.80 -10.56 -15.46
C THR A 284 -8.95 -10.53 -14.18
N VAL A 285 -7.63 -10.58 -14.35
CA VAL A 285 -6.65 -10.39 -13.28
C VAL A 285 -5.65 -9.31 -13.69
N LEU A 286 -5.54 -8.26 -12.88
CA LEU A 286 -4.46 -7.29 -12.98
C LEU A 286 -3.24 -7.83 -12.25
N THR A 287 -2.08 -7.79 -12.92
CA THR A 287 -0.81 -8.29 -12.37
C THR A 287 0.09 -7.12 -11.98
N GLY A 288 0.89 -7.32 -10.91
CA GLY A 288 1.77 -6.25 -10.43
C GLY A 288 1.03 -5.13 -9.71
N ASN A 289 1.68 -4.01 -9.56
CA ASN A 289 1.22 -2.82 -8.84
C ASN A 289 1.18 -1.54 -9.71
N GLU A 290 1.43 -1.68 -11.00
CA GLU A 290 1.52 -0.52 -11.92
C GLU A 290 0.15 -0.04 -12.44
N TRP A 291 -0.92 -0.82 -12.24
CA TRP A 291 -2.26 -0.40 -12.60
C TRP A 291 -2.71 0.79 -11.73
N ARG A 292 -3.47 1.69 -12.30
CA ARG A 292 -4.00 2.88 -11.62
C ARG A 292 -5.48 2.66 -11.23
N PRO A 293 -6.02 3.44 -10.29
CA PRO A 293 -7.44 3.35 -9.91
C PRO A 293 -8.39 3.38 -11.12
N ALA A 294 -8.09 4.23 -12.12
CA ALA A 294 -8.90 4.30 -13.35
C ALA A 294 -8.90 2.99 -14.16
N ASP A 295 -7.78 2.25 -14.15
CA ASP A 295 -7.69 0.96 -14.83
C ASP A 295 -8.58 -0.08 -14.13
N LEU A 296 -8.57 -0.13 -12.79
CA LEU A 296 -9.45 -1.00 -12.03
C LEU A 296 -10.93 -0.64 -12.19
N ILE A 297 -11.28 0.65 -12.16
CA ILE A 297 -12.64 1.13 -12.41
C ILE A 297 -13.13 0.71 -13.80
N LYS A 298 -12.27 0.82 -14.82
CA LYS A 298 -12.60 0.38 -16.17
C LYS A 298 -12.94 -1.11 -16.23
N GLU A 299 -12.13 -1.95 -15.58
CA GLU A 299 -12.38 -3.41 -15.56
C GLU A 299 -13.62 -3.77 -14.73
N LEU A 300 -13.89 -3.07 -13.62
CA LEU A 300 -15.12 -3.22 -12.86
C LEU A 300 -16.36 -2.86 -13.68
N ARG A 301 -16.32 -1.78 -14.47
CA ARG A 301 -17.43 -1.43 -15.38
C ARG A 301 -17.66 -2.51 -16.43
N ARG A 302 -16.60 -3.05 -17.05
CA ARG A 302 -16.69 -4.17 -17.98
C ARG A 302 -17.35 -5.40 -17.35
N ALA A 303 -16.91 -5.77 -16.16
CA ALA A 303 -17.46 -6.91 -15.43
C ALA A 303 -18.96 -6.74 -15.14
N ILE A 304 -19.40 -5.51 -14.85
CA ILE A 304 -20.81 -5.16 -14.64
C ILE A 304 -21.62 -5.24 -15.94
N GLU A 305 -21.05 -4.85 -17.05
CA GLU A 305 -21.70 -4.79 -18.38
C GLU A 305 -21.75 -6.17 -19.08
N GLY A 306 -20.96 -7.13 -18.60
CA GLY A 306 -20.97 -8.51 -19.13
C GLY A 306 -20.18 -8.68 -20.43
N HIS A 307 -19.16 -7.86 -20.66
CA HIS A 307 -18.30 -7.87 -21.86
C HIS A 307 -16.88 -8.31 -21.54
#